data_eff4f69ea9e0a63c617adc83b23c3f6f
#
_entry.id   eff4f69ea9e0a63c617adc83b23c3f6f
#
_cell.length_a   1.000
_cell.length_b   1.000
_cell.length_c   1.000
_cell.angle_alpha   90.00
_cell.angle_beta   90.00
_cell.angle_gamma   90.00
#
_symmetry.space_group_name_H-M   'P 1'
#
loop_
_entity.id
_entity.type
_entity.pdbx_description
1 polymer ?
#
loop_
_entity_poly.entity_id
_entity_poly.type
_entity_poly.pdbx_seq_one_letter_code
_entity_poly.pdbx_strand_id
1 'polypeptide(L)'
;MAAVPNAGKMNATIGKRMNREGRRKGYPDLQLLVPHAGYHGLIIEMKRQDGGEVTEEQMDWLEWLAGMGYKVAVCAGFEAAKQVVSDYLRGFRPKTKV
;
A
#
# COMPACT_ATOMS: atom_id res chain seq x y z
N MET A 1 -13.16 -7.44 -13.64
CA MET A 1 -13.01 -7.36 -12.21
C MET A 1 -14.29 -6.83 -11.58
N ALA A 2 -14.71 -7.48 -10.58
CA ALA A 2 -15.92 -7.04 -9.92
C ALA A 2 -15.64 -5.75 -9.16
N ALA A 3 -16.56 -4.84 -9.24
CA ALA A 3 -16.43 -3.64 -8.44
C ALA A 3 -16.63 -4.01 -6.98
N VAL A 4 -15.90 -3.35 -6.14
CA VAL A 4 -16.11 -3.49 -4.71
C VAL A 4 -17.51 -2.97 -4.42
N PRO A 5 -18.35 -3.74 -3.72
CA PRO A 5 -19.73 -3.33 -3.52
C PRO A 5 -19.91 -1.92 -2.99
N ASN A 6 -19.05 -1.47 -2.13
CA ASN A 6 -19.18 -0.13 -1.56
C ASN A 6 -18.17 0.84 -2.14
N ALA A 7 -17.67 0.56 -3.32
CA ALA A 7 -16.59 1.34 -3.90
C ALA A 7 -16.94 2.83 -3.96
N GLY A 8 -18.13 3.16 -4.42
CA GLY A 8 -18.49 4.56 -4.53
C GLY A 8 -18.51 5.27 -3.20
N LYS A 9 -19.06 4.62 -2.19
CA LYS A 9 -19.15 5.22 -0.87
C LYS A 9 -17.77 5.38 -0.25
N MET A 10 -16.95 4.33 -0.34
CA MET A 10 -15.61 4.38 0.21
C MET A 10 -14.75 5.39 -0.51
N ASN A 11 -14.87 5.42 -1.84
CA ASN A 11 -14.08 6.38 -2.61
C ASN A 11 -14.48 7.81 -2.30
N ALA A 12 -15.76 8.05 -2.08
CA ALA A 12 -16.21 9.38 -1.72
C ALA A 12 -15.63 9.81 -0.39
N THR A 13 -15.59 8.89 0.57
CA THR A 13 -15.05 9.19 1.89
C THR A 13 -13.56 9.50 1.79
N ILE A 14 -12.82 8.68 1.06
CA ILE A 14 -11.39 8.90 0.89
C ILE A 14 -11.14 10.20 0.14
N GLY A 15 -11.89 10.44 -0.91
CA GLY A 15 -11.72 11.67 -1.68
C GLY A 15 -12.01 12.90 -0.87
N LYS A 16 -13.03 12.83 -0.04
CA LYS A 16 -13.36 13.96 0.82
C LYS A 16 -12.24 14.24 1.81
N ARG A 17 -11.68 13.17 2.38
CA ARG A 17 -10.56 13.33 3.31
C ARG A 17 -9.39 14.00 2.62
N MET A 18 -9.05 13.53 1.44
CA MET A 18 -7.91 14.10 0.71
C MET A 18 -8.14 15.56 0.38
N ASN A 19 -9.35 15.89 -0.06
CA ASN A 19 -9.64 17.26 -0.43
C ASN A 19 -9.58 18.19 0.77
N ARG A 20 -10.11 17.73 1.90
CA ARG A 20 -10.16 18.56 3.09
C ARG A 20 -8.79 18.87 3.61
N GLU A 21 -7.89 17.91 3.51
CA GLU A 21 -6.54 18.08 4.03
C GLU A 21 -5.57 18.62 3.01
N GLY A 22 -5.99 18.76 1.78
CA GLY A 22 -5.13 19.28 0.75
C GLY A 22 -4.06 18.32 0.30
N ARG A 23 -4.06 17.10 0.78
CA ARG A 23 -3.13 16.08 0.36
C ARG A 23 -3.49 14.76 1.02
N ARG A 24 -2.75 13.73 0.67
CA ARG A 24 -3.04 12.38 1.18
C ARG A 24 -2.31 12.16 2.50
N LYS A 25 -2.79 12.82 3.53
CA LYS A 25 -2.19 12.67 4.85
C LYS A 25 -2.28 11.21 5.27
N GLY A 26 -1.16 10.66 5.71
CA GLY A 26 -1.10 9.28 6.14
C GLY A 26 -0.99 8.26 5.02
N TYR A 27 -0.99 8.72 3.76
CA TYR A 27 -0.85 7.78 2.66
C TYR A 27 0.55 7.15 2.71
N PRO A 28 0.66 5.85 2.44
CA PRO A 28 1.95 5.16 2.53
C PRO A 28 3.02 5.73 1.60
N ASP A 29 4.27 5.55 1.99
CA ASP A 29 5.39 6.17 1.30
C ASP A 29 5.72 5.58 -0.05
N LEU A 30 5.61 4.27 -0.19
CA LEU A 30 6.04 3.59 -1.39
C LEU A 30 4.96 2.67 -1.90
N GLN A 31 4.88 2.57 -3.22
CA GLN A 31 3.98 1.60 -3.82
C GLN A 31 4.66 0.97 -5.01
N LEU A 32 4.57 -0.35 -5.07
CA LEU A 32 5.11 -1.12 -6.17
C LEU A 32 3.91 -1.69 -6.93
N LEU A 33 3.68 -1.18 -8.12
CA LEU A 33 2.47 -1.52 -8.87
C LEU A 33 2.69 -2.73 -9.74
N VAL A 34 3.06 -3.84 -9.12
CA VAL A 34 3.31 -5.10 -9.80
C VAL A 34 2.39 -6.14 -9.19
N PRO A 35 1.37 -6.58 -9.92
CA PRO A 35 0.52 -7.66 -9.42
C PRO A 35 1.32 -8.95 -9.32
N HIS A 36 1.22 -9.62 -8.19
CA HIS A 36 1.94 -10.87 -7.97
C HIS A 36 1.37 -11.58 -6.77
N ALA A 37 1.44 -12.88 -6.78
CA ALA A 37 1.07 -13.73 -5.64
C ALA A 37 -0.33 -13.45 -5.12
N GLY A 38 -1.23 -13.06 -6.01
CA GLY A 38 -2.62 -12.82 -5.63
C GLY A 38 -2.91 -11.40 -5.18
N TYR A 39 -1.91 -10.54 -5.17
CA TYR A 39 -2.08 -9.14 -4.77
C TYR A 39 -2.03 -8.24 -5.98
N HIS A 40 -2.66 -7.08 -5.85
CA HIS A 40 -2.63 -6.09 -6.92
C HIS A 40 -1.32 -5.31 -6.94
N GLY A 41 -0.62 -5.29 -5.84
CA GLY A 41 0.63 -4.58 -5.73
C GLY A 41 1.08 -4.63 -4.28
N LEU A 42 2.21 -3.99 -4.01
CA LEU A 42 2.80 -3.93 -2.68
C LEU A 42 2.88 -2.49 -2.23
N ILE A 43 2.42 -2.25 -1.03
CA ILE A 43 2.37 -0.90 -0.44
C ILE A 43 3.22 -0.93 0.82
N ILE A 44 4.14 0.02 0.95
CA ILE A 44 5.04 0.05 2.10
C ILE A 44 4.99 1.39 2.79
N GLU A 45 4.81 1.34 4.09
CA GLU A 45 4.94 2.50 4.95
C GLU A 45 6.32 2.43 5.60
N MET A 46 7.12 3.46 5.40
CA MET A 46 8.48 3.48 5.93
C MET A 46 8.52 4.12 7.31
N LYS A 47 9.26 3.52 8.20
CA LYS A 47 9.48 4.08 9.53
C LYS A 47 10.97 4.13 9.80
N ARG A 48 11.36 5.03 10.72
CA ARG A 48 12.76 5.09 11.12
C ARG A 48 13.11 3.84 11.90
N GLN A 49 14.37 3.43 11.79
CA GLN A 49 14.81 2.24 12.49
C GLN A 49 14.73 2.38 14.00
N ASP A 50 14.78 3.60 14.49
CA ASP A 50 14.80 3.84 15.92
C ASP A 50 13.41 4.01 16.51
N GLY A 51 12.38 3.58 15.81
CA GLY A 51 11.10 3.43 16.45
C GLY A 51 10.03 4.43 16.13
N GLY A 52 9.79 4.68 14.89
CA GLY A 52 8.61 5.46 14.54
C GLY A 52 7.36 4.61 14.74
N GLU A 53 6.26 5.27 15.05
CA GLU A 53 4.99 4.59 15.21
C GLU A 53 4.08 4.87 14.03
N VAL A 54 3.19 3.93 13.75
CA VAL A 54 2.21 4.10 12.70
C VAL A 54 1.07 4.93 13.27
N THR A 55 0.78 6.04 12.61
CA THR A 55 -0.32 6.90 13.07
C THR A 55 -1.65 6.27 12.70
N GLU A 56 -2.70 6.83 13.28
CA GLU A 56 -4.05 6.34 13.00
C GLU A 56 -4.39 6.53 11.52
N GLU A 57 -4.04 7.68 10.95
CA GLU A 57 -4.30 7.92 9.54
C GLU A 57 -3.54 6.94 8.66
N GLN A 58 -2.30 6.64 9.02
CA GLN A 58 -1.53 5.67 8.27
C GLN A 58 -2.14 4.28 8.36
N MET A 59 -2.59 3.90 9.53
CA MET A 59 -3.21 2.60 9.70
C MET A 59 -4.50 2.50 8.87
N ASP A 60 -5.29 3.57 8.86
CA ASP A 60 -6.51 3.59 8.08
C ASP A 60 -6.22 3.34 6.60
N TRP A 61 -5.21 4.01 6.06
CA TRP A 61 -4.84 3.80 4.66
C TRP A 61 -4.40 2.37 4.41
N LEU A 62 -3.56 1.84 5.30
CA LEU A 62 -3.05 0.48 5.12
C LEU A 62 -4.17 -0.55 5.17
N GLU A 63 -5.09 -0.39 6.09
CA GLU A 63 -6.19 -1.32 6.20
C GLU A 63 -7.09 -1.25 4.97
N TRP A 64 -7.35 -0.05 4.49
CA TRP A 64 -8.19 0.11 3.31
C TRP A 64 -7.54 -0.52 2.09
N LEU A 65 -6.25 -0.27 1.91
CA LEU A 65 -5.52 -0.82 0.77
C LEU A 65 -5.43 -2.35 0.85
N ALA A 66 -5.21 -2.88 2.05
CA ALA A 66 -5.20 -4.33 2.21
C ALA A 66 -6.55 -4.92 1.84
N GLY A 67 -7.63 -4.25 2.24
CA GLY A 67 -8.96 -4.70 1.89
C GLY A 67 -9.23 -4.66 0.40
N MET A 68 -8.50 -3.83 -0.33
CA MET A 68 -8.65 -3.73 -1.77
C MET A 68 -7.75 -4.69 -2.53
N GLY A 69 -7.02 -5.53 -1.83
CA GLY A 69 -6.24 -6.55 -2.49
C GLY A 69 -4.76 -6.26 -2.62
N TYR A 70 -4.26 -5.25 -1.93
CA TYR A 70 -2.83 -4.96 -1.94
C TYR A 70 -2.15 -5.61 -0.77
N LYS A 71 -0.91 -6.02 -0.97
CA LYS A 71 -0.08 -6.43 0.14
C LYS A 71 0.46 -5.18 0.80
N VAL A 72 0.35 -5.09 2.13
CA VAL A 72 0.84 -3.91 2.84
C VAL A 72 1.90 -4.32 3.84
N ALA A 73 2.83 -3.43 4.10
CA ALA A 73 3.90 -3.69 5.05
C ALA A 73 4.36 -2.39 5.67
N VAL A 74 4.79 -2.47 6.91
CA VAL A 74 5.44 -1.36 7.61
C VAL A 74 6.89 -1.78 7.79
N CYS A 75 7.82 -0.99 7.30
CA CYS A 75 9.23 -1.37 7.29
C CYS A 75 10.05 -0.33 8.02
N ALA A 76 10.85 -0.80 8.96
CA ALA A 76 11.76 0.06 9.70
C ALA A 76 13.13 0.00 9.04
N GLY A 77 13.43 1.04 8.24
CA GLY A 77 14.71 1.14 7.59
C GLY A 77 14.74 0.52 6.20
N PHE A 78 15.77 0.87 5.46
CA PHE A 78 15.88 0.48 4.07
C PHE A 78 16.01 -1.02 3.88
N GLU A 79 16.79 -1.67 4.75
CA GLU A 79 17.02 -3.11 4.58
C GLU A 79 15.72 -3.91 4.75
N ALA A 80 14.88 -3.48 5.69
CA ALA A 80 13.61 -4.15 5.89
C ALA A 80 12.74 -3.99 4.65
N ALA A 81 12.70 -2.81 4.06
CA ALA A 81 11.91 -2.58 2.86
C ALA A 81 12.44 -3.39 1.70
N LYS A 82 13.76 -3.44 1.56
CA LYS A 82 14.38 -4.22 0.50
C LYS A 82 14.01 -5.69 0.61
N GLN A 83 14.01 -6.21 1.83
CA GLN A 83 13.65 -7.60 2.04
C GLN A 83 12.19 -7.86 1.68
N VAL A 84 11.31 -6.95 2.06
CA VAL A 84 9.90 -7.11 1.76
C VAL A 84 9.68 -7.10 0.25
N VAL A 85 10.35 -6.21 -0.47
CA VAL A 85 10.23 -6.17 -1.92
C VAL A 85 10.74 -7.46 -2.54
N SER A 86 11.90 -7.94 -2.09
CA SER A 86 12.46 -9.19 -2.59
C SER A 86 11.50 -10.35 -2.36
N ASP A 87 10.96 -10.43 -1.16
CA ASP A 87 10.03 -11.52 -0.84
C ASP A 87 8.78 -11.44 -1.67
N TYR A 88 8.27 -10.23 -1.85
CA TYR A 88 7.05 -10.05 -2.64
C TYR A 88 7.27 -10.50 -4.08
N LEU A 89 8.42 -10.20 -4.63
CA LEU A 89 8.71 -10.51 -6.03
C LEU A 89 9.26 -11.92 -6.24
N ARG A 90 9.38 -12.72 -5.19
CA ARG A 90 9.91 -14.06 -5.34
C ARG A 90 9.05 -14.84 -6.33
N GLY A 91 9.70 -15.39 -7.34
CA GLY A 91 8.99 -16.15 -8.34
C GLY A 91 8.30 -15.33 -9.42
N PHE A 92 8.37 -14.00 -9.29
CA PHE A 92 7.76 -13.15 -10.30
C PHE A 92 8.55 -13.25 -11.59
N ARG A 93 7.83 -13.37 -12.70
CA ARG A 93 8.45 -13.43 -14.03
C ARG A 93 7.77 -12.40 -14.90
N PRO A 94 8.44 -11.30 -15.18
CA PRO A 94 7.84 -10.29 -16.05
C PRO A 94 7.59 -10.89 -17.41
N LYS A 95 6.47 -10.51 -17.99
CA LYS A 95 6.16 -11.00 -19.32
C LYS A 95 7.16 -10.40 -20.29
N THR A 96 7.80 -11.28 -21.04
CA THR A 96 8.78 -10.82 -22.00
C THR A 96 8.08 -10.08 -23.12
N LYS A 97 8.60 -8.93 -23.43
CA LYS A 97 8.04 -8.18 -24.48
C LYS A 97 8.38 -8.82 -25.80
N VAL A 98 7.50 -8.82 -26.62
CA VAL A 98 7.80 -9.32 -27.96
C VAL A 98 8.17 -8.21 -28.90
#